data_29d18a1c57de2c17a9b041d4ac88ec49
#
_entry.id   29d18a1c57de2c17a9b041d4ac88ec49
#
_cell.length_a   1.000
_cell.length_b   1.000
_cell.length_c   1.000
_cell.angle_alpha   90.00
_cell.angle_beta   90.00
_cell.angle_gamma   90.00
#
_symmetry.space_group_name_H-M   'P 1'
#
loop_
_entity.id
_entity.type
_entity.pdbx_description
1 polymer ?
#
loop_
_entity_poly.entity_id
_entity_poly.type
_entity_poly.pdbx_seq_one_letter_code
_entity_poly.pdbx_strand_id
1 'polypeptide(L)'
;MRNLSIFAALLLCALAGVASSQDNRVFNWTPANNETIPMEPASLHAGRVYHPAAGGGNMHVAIESRYPVTIAMAWADEWNTAMQHPDAPVNFDFLCLKEHVTSTIYECHLPSERPMIITFRDERRPEKPIVSTVGAILGPGVRQFISPNDLHIQYYSWNCVDNCILPEFHWRRILNEKYDVTPAPKVYSLMTPDHDGQELSVKIKSPIPLTIALLPSHLADQVYDKTVTLTDALDQTGCKERGVQSMNFNCTFNLANGSQTLLILPDINFSGHKKANVEVETVKCVEHCDLLSPPNP
;
A
#
# COMPACT_ATOMS: atom_id res chain seq x y z
N MET A 1 -41.21 -35.94 -37.59
CA MET A 1 -39.75 -35.69 -37.68
C MET A 1 -39.39 -34.19 -37.87
N ARG A 2 -40.26 -33.23 -37.55
CA ARG A 2 -40.01 -31.77 -37.70
C ARG A 2 -39.61 -31.06 -36.37
N ASN A 3 -39.73 -31.72 -35.23
CA ASN A 3 -39.43 -31.07 -33.94
C ASN A 3 -38.01 -31.35 -33.40
N LEU A 4 -37.24 -32.22 -34.04
CA LEU A 4 -35.89 -32.54 -33.60
C LEU A 4 -34.84 -31.48 -34.06
N SER A 5 -35.16 -30.79 -35.19
CA SER A 5 -34.24 -29.77 -35.74
C SER A 5 -34.23 -28.44 -34.99
N ILE A 6 -35.31 -28.11 -34.28
CA ILE A 6 -35.44 -26.85 -33.52
C ILE A 6 -34.66 -26.96 -32.20
N PHE A 7 -34.62 -28.15 -31.59
CA PHE A 7 -33.84 -28.35 -30.36
C PHE A 7 -32.31 -28.32 -30.58
N ALA A 8 -31.84 -28.80 -31.73
CA ALA A 8 -30.43 -28.78 -32.08
C ALA A 8 -29.92 -27.34 -32.36
N ALA A 9 -30.76 -26.46 -32.95
CA ALA A 9 -30.42 -25.08 -33.21
C ALA A 9 -30.36 -24.22 -31.93
N LEU A 10 -31.25 -24.52 -30.93
CA LEU A 10 -31.25 -23.85 -29.65
C LEU A 10 -30.07 -24.26 -28.76
N LEU A 11 -29.57 -25.48 -28.88
CA LEU A 11 -28.42 -25.97 -28.11
C LEU A 11 -27.10 -25.39 -28.67
N LEU A 12 -27.01 -25.10 -29.98
CA LEU A 12 -25.85 -24.49 -30.59
C LEU A 12 -25.74 -22.98 -30.28
N CYS A 13 -26.83 -22.28 -30.06
CA CYS A 13 -26.80 -20.88 -29.64
C CYS A 13 -26.43 -20.69 -28.16
N ALA A 14 -26.60 -21.70 -27.31
CA ALA A 14 -26.21 -21.62 -25.90
C ALA A 14 -24.70 -21.83 -25.65
N LEU A 15 -23.95 -22.30 -26.66
CA LEU A 15 -22.49 -22.49 -26.58
C LEU A 15 -21.66 -21.32 -27.16
N ALA A 16 -22.33 -20.29 -27.71
CA ALA A 16 -21.68 -19.15 -28.34
C ALA A 16 -21.67 -17.91 -27.45
N GLY A 17 -21.31 -18.05 -26.16
CA GLY A 17 -21.45 -16.88 -25.32
C GLY A 17 -20.63 -16.82 -24.04
N VAL A 18 -19.41 -17.33 -24.03
CA VAL A 18 -18.39 -16.82 -23.09
C VAL A 18 -17.10 -16.71 -23.89
N ALA A 19 -17.02 -15.71 -24.75
CA ALA A 19 -15.71 -15.17 -25.09
C ALA A 19 -15.22 -14.50 -23.81
N SER A 20 -14.56 -15.26 -22.94
CA SER A 20 -13.67 -14.64 -21.97
C SER A 20 -12.73 -13.79 -22.81
N SER A 21 -12.74 -12.48 -22.62
CA SER A 21 -11.74 -11.62 -23.20
C SER A 21 -10.41 -12.14 -22.64
N GLN A 22 -9.66 -12.85 -23.48
CA GLN A 22 -8.35 -13.31 -23.10
C GLN A 22 -7.53 -12.06 -22.88
N ASP A 23 -7.06 -11.85 -21.65
CA ASP A 23 -6.13 -10.77 -21.35
C ASP A 23 -4.86 -10.98 -22.18
N ASN A 24 -4.71 -10.21 -23.23
CA ASN A 24 -3.58 -10.28 -24.15
C ASN A 24 -2.41 -9.39 -23.72
N ARG A 25 -2.49 -8.76 -22.55
CA ARG A 25 -1.40 -7.96 -22.00
C ARG A 25 -0.21 -8.85 -21.70
N VAL A 26 0.96 -8.40 -22.08
CA VAL A 26 2.22 -9.06 -21.75
C VAL A 26 2.88 -8.31 -20.61
N PHE A 27 3.13 -9.01 -19.52
CA PHE A 27 3.84 -8.47 -18.36
C PHE A 27 5.24 -9.04 -18.26
N ASN A 28 6.18 -8.23 -17.78
CA ASN A 28 7.54 -8.68 -17.52
C ASN A 28 8.17 -7.89 -16.36
N TRP A 29 9.19 -8.48 -15.74
CA TRP A 29 10.04 -7.78 -14.80
C TRP A 29 10.91 -6.75 -15.53
N THR A 30 10.73 -5.48 -15.20
CA THR A 30 11.53 -4.38 -15.78
C THR A 30 12.37 -3.71 -14.71
N PRO A 31 13.62 -3.34 -15.00
CA PRO A 31 14.44 -2.58 -14.07
C PRO A 31 13.74 -1.29 -13.63
N ALA A 32 13.59 -1.11 -12.32
CA ALA A 32 12.88 0.03 -11.74
C ALA A 32 13.85 1.02 -11.08
N ASN A 33 14.81 0.51 -10.31
CA ASN A 33 15.79 1.31 -9.60
C ASN A 33 17.04 0.49 -9.30
N ASN A 34 18.18 1.17 -9.16
CA ASN A 34 19.40 0.57 -8.67
C ASN A 34 19.91 1.32 -7.44
N GLU A 35 20.63 0.61 -6.60
CA GLU A 35 21.22 1.13 -5.37
C GLU A 35 22.56 0.45 -5.13
N THR A 36 23.50 1.18 -4.53
CA THR A 36 24.76 0.61 -4.06
C THR A 36 24.94 0.95 -2.59
N ILE A 37 25.05 -0.06 -1.76
CA ILE A 37 25.22 0.07 -0.31
C ILE A 37 26.63 -0.36 0.07
N PRO A 38 27.47 0.54 0.58
CA PRO A 38 28.76 0.16 1.14
C PRO A 38 28.56 -0.51 2.50
N MET A 39 28.85 -1.81 2.59
CA MET A 39 28.66 -2.60 3.79
C MET A 39 29.98 -2.81 4.55
N GLU A 40 29.93 -2.62 5.86
CA GLU A 40 31.01 -2.98 6.76
C GLU A 40 30.86 -4.45 7.22
N PRO A 41 31.95 -5.12 7.64
CA PRO A 41 31.88 -6.48 8.17
C PRO A 41 30.85 -6.60 9.32
N ALA A 42 30.01 -7.63 9.24
CA ALA A 42 28.90 -7.90 10.16
C ALA A 42 27.81 -6.82 10.26
N SER A 43 27.87 -5.78 9.41
CA SER A 43 26.81 -4.76 9.38
C SER A 43 25.48 -5.33 8.84
N LEU A 44 24.40 -4.77 9.33
CA LEU A 44 23.04 -5.05 8.88
C LEU A 44 22.46 -3.77 8.28
N HIS A 45 21.94 -3.86 7.06
CA HIS A 45 21.36 -2.75 6.34
C HIS A 45 19.94 -3.09 5.90
N ALA A 46 19.10 -2.05 5.79
CA ALA A 46 17.78 -2.12 5.21
C ALA A 46 17.78 -1.48 3.82
N GLY A 47 17.14 -2.14 2.88
CA GLY A 47 16.82 -1.58 1.57
C GLY A 47 15.40 -1.00 1.54
N ARG A 48 14.68 -1.26 0.46
CA ARG A 48 13.33 -0.72 0.25
C ARG A 48 12.27 -1.39 1.10
N VAL A 49 11.25 -0.58 1.45
CA VAL A 49 9.99 -1.07 2.00
C VAL A 49 9.04 -1.41 0.86
N TYR A 50 8.39 -2.55 0.98
CA TYR A 50 7.37 -3.05 0.07
C TYR A 50 6.01 -3.02 0.76
N HIS A 51 5.01 -2.54 0.04
CA HIS A 51 3.61 -2.54 0.44
C HIS A 51 2.85 -3.49 -0.48
N PRO A 52 2.73 -4.78 -0.12
CA PRO A 52 2.02 -5.73 -0.95
C PRO A 52 0.55 -5.34 -1.12
N ALA A 53 0.01 -5.58 -2.31
CA ALA A 53 -1.42 -5.40 -2.56
C ALA A 53 -2.27 -6.44 -1.81
N ALA A 54 -3.58 -6.24 -1.77
CA ALA A 54 -4.52 -7.25 -1.26
C ALA A 54 -4.32 -8.56 -2.05
N GLY A 55 -3.98 -9.64 -1.36
CA GLY A 55 -3.63 -10.93 -1.97
C GLY A 55 -2.13 -11.21 -2.06
N GLY A 56 -1.30 -10.29 -1.57
CA GLY A 56 0.16 -10.44 -1.58
C GLY A 56 0.81 -9.92 -2.87
N GLY A 57 2.09 -10.18 -3.00
CA GLY A 57 2.86 -9.76 -4.17
C GLY A 57 4.17 -10.52 -4.28
N ASN A 58 4.77 -10.48 -5.46
CA ASN A 58 6.09 -11.04 -5.66
C ASN A 58 7.13 -9.92 -5.76
N MET A 59 8.26 -10.18 -5.18
CA MET A 59 9.43 -9.30 -5.27
C MET A 59 10.50 -9.97 -6.12
N HIS A 60 11.17 -9.15 -6.94
CA HIS A 60 12.26 -9.60 -7.80
C HIS A 60 13.40 -8.58 -7.73
N VAL A 61 14.58 -9.01 -7.28
CA VAL A 61 15.75 -8.17 -7.05
C VAL A 61 17.01 -8.88 -7.49
N ALA A 62 17.81 -8.27 -8.37
CA ALA A 62 19.14 -8.75 -8.67
C ALA A 62 20.14 -8.16 -7.67
N ILE A 63 21.03 -8.99 -7.19
CA ILE A 63 22.00 -8.65 -6.14
C ILE A 63 23.37 -9.12 -6.58
N GLU A 64 24.34 -8.23 -6.41
CA GLU A 64 25.76 -8.52 -6.64
C GLU A 64 26.60 -7.90 -5.54
N SER A 65 27.52 -8.66 -4.97
CA SER A 65 28.45 -8.21 -3.94
C SER A 65 29.79 -8.93 -4.04
N ARG A 66 30.83 -8.28 -3.58
CA ARG A 66 32.17 -8.86 -3.57
C ARG A 66 32.34 -9.98 -2.55
N TYR A 67 31.67 -9.85 -1.41
CA TYR A 67 31.74 -10.81 -0.30
C TYR A 67 30.34 -11.33 0.03
N PRO A 68 30.24 -12.53 0.59
CA PRO A 68 28.94 -13.10 0.91
C PRO A 68 28.08 -12.22 1.81
N VAL A 69 26.81 -12.14 1.46
CA VAL A 69 25.77 -11.47 2.24
C VAL A 69 24.62 -12.41 2.51
N THR A 70 23.97 -12.22 3.64
CA THR A 70 22.65 -12.81 3.94
C THR A 70 21.59 -11.81 3.53
N ILE A 71 20.52 -12.31 2.87
CA ILE A 71 19.39 -11.53 2.41
C ILE A 71 18.13 -12.10 3.04
N ALA A 72 17.25 -11.25 3.54
CA ALA A 72 15.96 -11.66 4.07
C ALA A 72 14.92 -10.54 3.97
N MET A 73 13.65 -10.92 4.05
CA MET A 73 12.56 -9.99 4.30
C MET A 73 12.21 -9.99 5.78
N ALA A 74 12.02 -8.81 6.34
CA ALA A 74 11.53 -8.60 7.70
C ALA A 74 10.27 -7.73 7.67
N TRP A 75 9.47 -7.76 8.73
CA TRP A 75 8.37 -6.82 8.89
C TRP A 75 8.91 -5.42 9.14
N ALA A 76 8.39 -4.43 8.41
CA ALA A 76 8.90 -3.05 8.50
C ALA A 76 8.69 -2.41 9.88
N ASP A 77 7.62 -2.76 10.58
CA ASP A 77 7.32 -2.32 11.95
C ASP A 77 8.28 -2.93 12.98
N GLU A 78 8.62 -4.22 12.84
CA GLU A 78 9.65 -4.88 13.67
C GLU A 78 11.03 -4.25 13.46
N TRP A 79 11.39 -4.00 12.21
CA TRP A 79 12.62 -3.29 11.87
C TRP A 79 12.68 -1.90 12.52
N ASN A 80 11.62 -1.11 12.36
CA ASN A 80 11.56 0.23 12.94
C ASN A 80 11.66 0.20 14.47
N THR A 81 11.02 -0.77 15.11
CA THR A 81 11.11 -0.98 16.57
C THR A 81 12.54 -1.31 16.99
N ALA A 82 13.22 -2.19 16.25
CA ALA A 82 14.61 -2.54 16.51
C ALA A 82 15.56 -1.33 16.40
N MET A 83 15.33 -0.48 15.40
CA MET A 83 16.14 0.72 15.20
C MET A 83 15.91 1.78 16.28
N GLN A 84 14.71 1.87 16.85
CA GLN A 84 14.40 2.78 17.96
C GLN A 84 14.92 2.28 19.30
N HIS A 85 15.07 0.97 19.46
CA HIS A 85 15.51 0.32 20.70
C HIS A 85 16.69 -0.63 20.46
N PRO A 86 17.88 -0.12 20.09
CA PRO A 86 19.02 -0.94 19.67
C PRO A 86 19.55 -1.86 20.77
N ASP A 87 19.29 -1.56 22.03
CA ASP A 87 19.70 -2.36 23.18
C ASP A 87 18.71 -3.49 23.55
N ALA A 88 17.54 -3.51 22.92
CA ALA A 88 16.54 -4.54 23.17
C ALA A 88 16.83 -5.77 22.28
N PRO A 89 16.73 -7.00 22.81
CA PRO A 89 16.84 -8.20 21.97
C PRO A 89 15.65 -8.25 21.01
N VAL A 90 15.91 -8.11 19.71
CA VAL A 90 14.89 -8.22 18.68
C VAL A 90 15.08 -9.54 17.97
N ASN A 91 14.04 -10.37 18.00
CA ASN A 91 13.95 -11.55 17.16
C ASN A 91 13.12 -11.18 15.94
N PHE A 92 13.79 -11.04 14.78
CA PHE A 92 13.10 -10.85 13.51
C PHE A 92 12.51 -12.17 13.02
N ASP A 93 11.26 -12.15 12.61
CA ASP A 93 10.67 -13.22 11.82
C ASP A 93 11.02 -13.01 10.34
N PHE A 94 12.16 -13.58 9.93
CA PHE A 94 12.66 -13.45 8.58
C PHE A 94 11.94 -14.37 7.62
N LEU A 95 11.43 -13.79 6.52
CA LEU A 95 10.89 -14.53 5.39
C LEU A 95 11.92 -14.58 4.26
N CYS A 96 11.84 -15.63 3.45
CA CYS A 96 12.68 -15.80 2.26
C CYS A 96 14.19 -15.68 2.54
N LEU A 97 14.66 -16.10 3.70
CA LEU A 97 16.07 -16.04 4.09
C LEU A 97 16.96 -16.76 3.08
N LYS A 98 18.00 -16.09 2.60
CA LYS A 98 19.02 -16.64 1.71
C LYS A 98 20.40 -16.20 2.19
N GLU A 99 21.24 -17.17 2.50
CA GLU A 99 22.59 -16.94 3.03
C GLU A 99 23.67 -17.19 1.97
N HIS A 100 24.87 -16.69 2.20
CA HIS A 100 26.07 -16.89 1.40
C HIS A 100 25.94 -16.42 -0.07
N VAL A 101 25.25 -15.32 -0.26
CA VAL A 101 24.98 -14.76 -1.58
C VAL A 101 26.06 -13.77 -1.99
N THR A 102 26.65 -13.98 -3.16
CA THR A 102 27.54 -13.00 -3.82
C THR A 102 26.92 -12.47 -5.13
N SER A 103 26.09 -13.29 -5.80
CA SER A 103 25.34 -12.89 -6.99
C SER A 103 24.08 -13.76 -7.09
N THR A 104 22.92 -13.15 -7.21
CA THR A 104 21.65 -13.88 -7.35
C THR A 104 20.53 -12.99 -7.89
N ILE A 105 19.54 -13.63 -8.51
CA ILE A 105 18.19 -13.11 -8.55
C ILE A 105 17.49 -13.60 -7.26
N TYR A 106 17.06 -12.65 -6.45
CA TYR A 106 16.33 -12.92 -5.22
C TYR A 106 14.85 -12.69 -5.45
N GLU A 107 14.07 -13.73 -5.24
CA GLU A 107 12.61 -13.72 -5.38
C GLU A 107 11.97 -14.09 -4.05
N CYS A 108 10.90 -13.39 -3.71
CA CYS A 108 10.15 -13.64 -2.49
C CYS A 108 8.67 -13.32 -2.71
N HIS A 109 7.81 -14.23 -2.29
CA HIS A 109 6.39 -13.95 -2.21
C HIS A 109 6.08 -13.25 -0.90
N LEU A 110 5.51 -12.03 -1.00
CA LEU A 110 5.20 -11.17 0.13
C LEU A 110 3.73 -11.34 0.52
N PRO A 111 3.42 -11.69 1.77
CA PRO A 111 2.04 -11.73 2.25
C PRO A 111 1.41 -10.33 2.29
N SER A 112 0.08 -10.25 2.17
CA SER A 112 -0.65 -8.98 2.08
C SER A 112 -0.88 -8.26 3.41
N GLU A 113 -0.47 -8.84 4.51
CA GLU A 113 -0.93 -8.42 5.84
C GLU A 113 -0.35 -7.08 6.30
N ARG A 114 0.93 -6.84 6.03
CA ARG A 114 1.63 -5.63 6.47
C ARG A 114 2.89 -5.34 5.64
N PRO A 115 3.42 -4.10 5.69
CA PRO A 115 4.63 -3.73 4.97
C PRO A 115 5.84 -4.56 5.38
N MET A 116 6.68 -4.88 4.40
CA MET A 116 7.93 -5.62 4.59
C MET A 116 9.12 -4.82 4.09
N ILE A 117 10.29 -5.06 4.67
CA ILE A 117 11.55 -4.44 4.30
C ILE A 117 12.57 -5.50 3.93
N ILE A 118 13.28 -5.29 2.83
CA ILE A 118 14.41 -6.15 2.48
C ILE A 118 15.62 -5.77 3.33
N THR A 119 16.30 -6.78 3.87
CA THR A 119 17.46 -6.60 4.73
C THR A 119 18.67 -7.34 4.19
N PHE A 120 19.84 -6.78 4.44
CA PHE A 120 21.12 -7.32 3.99
C PHE A 120 22.10 -7.34 5.15
N ARG A 121 22.74 -8.47 5.38
CA ARG A 121 23.78 -8.63 6.39
C ARG A 121 25.09 -9.05 5.72
N ASP A 122 26.16 -8.31 5.98
CA ASP A 122 27.50 -8.72 5.56
C ASP A 122 27.98 -9.88 6.45
N GLU A 123 28.38 -10.98 5.86
CA GLU A 123 28.77 -12.19 6.58
C GLU A 123 30.25 -12.19 7.01
N ARG A 124 31.02 -11.22 6.59
CA ARG A 124 32.41 -11.09 7.03
C ARG A 124 32.44 -10.92 8.54
N ARG A 125 33.39 -11.58 9.18
CA ARG A 125 33.61 -11.36 10.62
C ARG A 125 34.25 -9.99 10.82
N PRO A 126 33.81 -9.23 11.84
CA PRO A 126 34.49 -8.02 12.24
C PRO A 126 35.94 -8.42 12.60
N GLU A 127 36.91 -7.84 11.91
CA GLU A 127 38.30 -8.05 12.29
C GLU A 127 38.50 -7.49 13.72
N LYS A 128 38.92 -8.36 14.64
CA LYS A 128 39.39 -7.88 15.94
C LYS A 128 40.53 -6.90 15.64
N PRO A 129 40.54 -5.67 16.21
CA PRO A 129 41.65 -4.79 16.04
C PRO A 129 42.89 -5.57 16.45
N ILE A 130 43.76 -5.84 15.48
CA ILE A 130 45.08 -6.43 15.76
C ILE A 130 45.80 -5.31 16.50
N VAL A 131 45.76 -5.35 17.83
CA VAL A 131 46.69 -4.61 18.66
C VAL A 131 48.04 -5.26 18.45
N SER A 132 48.59 -5.10 17.26
CA SER A 132 49.94 -5.48 16.99
C SER A 132 50.82 -4.46 17.69
N THR A 133 51.82 -4.92 18.43
CA THR A 133 52.88 -4.13 19.00
C THR A 133 53.57 -3.21 17.98
N VAL A 134 53.39 -3.47 16.68
CA VAL A 134 53.86 -2.64 15.53
C VAL A 134 53.01 -1.39 15.36
N GLY A 135 51.68 -1.45 15.64
CA GLY A 135 50.80 -0.26 15.59
C GLY A 135 51.11 0.82 16.63
N ALA A 136 51.76 0.44 17.75
CA ALA A 136 52.21 1.38 18.77
C ALA A 136 53.44 2.22 18.29
N ILE A 137 54.15 1.75 17.27
CA ILE A 137 55.36 2.41 16.74
C ILE A 137 54.99 3.35 15.58
N LEU A 138 53.93 3.07 14.85
CA LEU A 138 53.58 3.81 13.63
C LEU A 138 52.52 4.89 13.82
N GLY A 139 52.06 5.11 15.04
CA GLY A 139 51.05 6.12 15.38
C GLY A 139 49.61 5.79 14.95
N PRO A 140 48.61 6.59 15.35
CA PRO A 140 47.17 6.29 15.17
C PRO A 140 46.67 6.41 13.71
N GLY A 141 47.54 6.41 12.72
CA GLY A 141 47.21 6.68 11.31
C GLY A 141 47.03 5.46 10.41
N VAL A 142 47.40 4.25 10.84
CA VAL A 142 47.22 3.04 10.05
C VAL A 142 45.84 2.41 10.38
N ARG A 143 44.77 3.04 9.98
CA ARG A 143 43.50 2.33 9.79
C ARG A 143 43.75 1.35 8.66
N GLN A 144 43.70 0.07 8.97
CA GLN A 144 43.65 -0.96 7.95
C GLN A 144 42.44 -0.62 7.08
N PHE A 145 42.64 -0.28 5.82
CA PHE A 145 41.57 -0.02 4.86
C PHE A 145 40.91 -1.37 4.55
N ILE A 146 39.93 -1.75 5.37
CA ILE A 146 39.06 -2.82 5.00
C ILE A 146 38.24 -2.27 3.84
N SER A 147 38.44 -2.84 2.66
CA SER A 147 37.63 -2.46 1.50
C SER A 147 36.17 -2.69 1.82
N PRO A 148 35.30 -1.69 1.67
CA PRO A 148 33.89 -1.87 1.86
C PRO A 148 33.39 -2.99 0.93
N ASN A 149 32.37 -3.69 1.33
CA ASN A 149 31.67 -4.60 0.48
C ASN A 149 30.58 -3.81 -0.24
N ASP A 150 30.82 -3.38 -1.46
CA ASP A 150 29.80 -2.68 -2.23
C ASP A 150 28.74 -3.67 -2.67
N LEU A 151 27.57 -3.57 -2.07
CA LEU A 151 26.39 -4.34 -2.41
C LEU A 151 25.62 -3.60 -3.50
N HIS A 152 25.59 -4.15 -4.70
CA HIS A 152 24.83 -3.61 -5.83
C HIS A 152 23.47 -4.30 -5.87
N ILE A 153 22.42 -3.50 -5.91
CA ILE A 153 21.03 -3.96 -5.88
C ILE A 153 20.30 -3.36 -7.08
N GLN A 154 19.73 -4.22 -7.92
CA GLN A 154 18.81 -3.82 -8.99
C GLN A 154 17.41 -4.29 -8.62
N TYR A 155 16.52 -3.35 -8.34
CA TYR A 155 15.10 -3.62 -8.11
C TYR A 155 14.34 -3.72 -9.42
N TYR A 156 13.39 -4.62 -9.49
CA TYR A 156 12.51 -4.79 -10.64
C TYR A 156 11.05 -4.53 -10.25
N SER A 157 10.28 -4.08 -11.22
CA SER A 157 8.83 -3.94 -11.13
C SER A 157 8.16 -4.81 -12.18
N TRP A 158 7.05 -5.44 -11.81
CA TRP A 158 6.21 -6.22 -12.71
C TRP A 158 5.33 -5.27 -13.50
N ASN A 159 5.69 -5.02 -14.75
CA ASN A 159 5.03 -4.04 -15.61
C ASN A 159 4.52 -4.68 -16.88
N CYS A 160 3.41 -4.16 -17.36
CA CYS A 160 2.96 -4.46 -18.71
C CYS A 160 3.96 -3.87 -19.73
N VAL A 161 4.39 -4.69 -20.68
CA VAL A 161 5.40 -4.32 -21.69
C VAL A 161 4.87 -4.38 -23.11
N ASP A 162 3.75 -5.06 -23.37
CA ASP A 162 3.11 -5.15 -24.66
C ASP A 162 1.59 -5.30 -24.49
N ASN A 163 0.82 -4.79 -25.45
CA ASN A 163 -0.64 -4.77 -25.46
C ASN A 163 -1.25 -4.16 -24.16
N CYS A 164 -0.64 -3.12 -23.64
CA CYS A 164 -0.97 -2.50 -22.37
C CYS A 164 -2.25 -1.67 -22.47
N ILE A 165 -3.38 -2.33 -22.55
CA ILE A 165 -4.69 -1.70 -22.35
C ILE A 165 -4.85 -1.44 -20.85
N LEU A 166 -5.02 -0.20 -20.47
CA LEU A 166 -5.18 0.20 -19.08
C LEU A 166 -6.65 0.48 -18.77
N PRO A 167 -7.10 0.19 -17.54
CA PRO A 167 -8.41 0.64 -17.09
C PRO A 167 -8.55 2.16 -17.24
N GLU A 168 -9.69 2.63 -17.72
CA GLU A 168 -10.00 4.05 -17.79
C GLU A 168 -10.86 4.46 -16.61
N PHE A 169 -10.49 5.57 -15.97
CA PHE A 169 -11.14 6.05 -14.76
C PHE A 169 -11.72 7.44 -14.94
N HIS A 170 -12.96 7.63 -14.49
CA HIS A 170 -13.62 8.93 -14.52
C HIS A 170 -14.21 9.28 -13.14
N TRP A 171 -14.18 10.58 -12.83
CA TRP A 171 -14.89 11.11 -11.68
C TRP A 171 -16.40 10.97 -11.87
N ARG A 172 -17.06 10.39 -10.89
CA ARG A 172 -18.51 10.22 -10.85
C ARG A 172 -19.05 10.79 -9.55
N ARG A 173 -20.06 11.66 -9.69
CA ARG A 173 -20.78 12.20 -8.54
C ARG A 173 -21.68 11.13 -7.94
N ILE A 174 -21.52 10.87 -6.65
CA ILE A 174 -22.28 9.86 -5.89
C ILE A 174 -23.23 10.52 -4.88
N LEU A 175 -22.98 11.77 -4.47
CA LEU A 175 -23.83 12.54 -3.60
C LEU A 175 -23.82 14.00 -4.03
N ASN A 176 -25.00 14.64 -3.99
CA ASN A 176 -25.14 16.09 -4.13
C ASN A 176 -26.41 16.51 -3.40
N GLU A 177 -26.24 17.03 -2.21
CA GLU A 177 -27.37 17.37 -1.34
C GLU A 177 -27.17 18.74 -0.71
N LYS A 178 -28.30 19.45 -0.59
CA LYS A 178 -28.42 20.61 0.28
C LYS A 178 -29.26 20.24 1.48
N TYR A 179 -28.70 20.26 2.66
CA TYR A 179 -29.35 19.82 3.88
C TYR A 179 -29.42 20.90 4.96
N ASP A 180 -30.38 20.76 5.85
CA ASP A 180 -30.49 21.61 7.04
C ASP A 180 -29.50 21.10 8.10
N VAL A 181 -28.56 21.96 8.52
CA VAL A 181 -27.61 21.61 9.57
C VAL A 181 -28.33 21.52 10.90
N THR A 182 -28.18 20.45 11.60
CA THR A 182 -28.70 20.21 12.95
C THR A 182 -27.56 19.94 13.93
N PRO A 183 -27.78 20.08 15.25
CA PRO A 183 -26.77 19.68 16.24
C PRO A 183 -26.40 18.18 16.19
N ALA A 184 -27.29 17.36 15.66
CA ALA A 184 -27.00 15.91 15.46
C ALA A 184 -26.13 15.69 14.23
N PRO A 185 -25.23 14.68 14.26
CA PRO A 185 -24.45 14.30 13.10
C PRO A 185 -25.33 13.93 11.91
N LYS A 186 -24.97 14.40 10.71
CA LYS A 186 -25.52 13.94 9.45
C LYS A 186 -24.64 12.83 8.91
N VAL A 187 -25.22 11.72 8.50
CA VAL A 187 -24.55 10.51 8.08
C VAL A 187 -25.01 10.12 6.68
N TYR A 188 -24.08 9.83 5.79
CA TYR A 188 -24.34 9.33 4.44
C TYR A 188 -23.54 8.06 4.21
N SER A 189 -24.21 6.97 3.95
CA SER A 189 -23.57 5.77 3.39
C SER A 189 -23.16 6.05 1.95
N LEU A 190 -21.88 5.90 1.64
CA LEU A 190 -21.35 6.29 0.33
C LEU A 190 -21.18 5.08 -0.57
N MET A 191 -20.08 4.36 -0.37
CA MET A 191 -19.67 3.30 -1.27
C MET A 191 -18.74 2.28 -0.59
N THR A 192 -18.60 1.14 -1.22
CA THR A 192 -17.48 0.22 -1.01
C THR A 192 -16.47 0.47 -2.13
N PRO A 193 -15.18 0.66 -1.84
CA PRO A 193 -14.16 0.75 -2.88
C PRO A 193 -14.21 -0.47 -3.80
N ASP A 194 -14.07 -0.26 -5.10
CA ASP A 194 -14.06 -1.31 -6.12
C ASP A 194 -12.65 -1.66 -6.62
N HIS A 195 -11.65 -0.85 -6.23
CA HIS A 195 -10.23 -1.09 -6.49
C HIS A 195 -9.38 -0.41 -5.42
N ASP A 196 -8.12 -0.83 -5.32
CA ASP A 196 -7.14 -0.20 -4.43
C ASP A 196 -6.72 1.17 -4.98
N GLY A 197 -6.55 2.13 -4.08
CA GLY A 197 -6.21 3.50 -4.47
C GLY A 197 -7.39 4.33 -4.98
N GLN A 198 -8.64 3.88 -4.77
CA GLN A 198 -9.81 4.63 -5.20
C GLN A 198 -9.88 5.98 -4.49
N GLU A 199 -9.95 7.06 -5.27
CA GLU A 199 -10.07 8.42 -4.76
C GLU A 199 -11.52 8.82 -4.56
N LEU A 200 -11.74 9.57 -3.48
CA LEU A 200 -13.01 10.20 -3.13
C LEU A 200 -12.78 11.66 -2.80
N SER A 201 -13.54 12.54 -3.46
CA SER A 201 -13.50 13.97 -3.26
C SER A 201 -14.77 14.45 -2.57
N VAL A 202 -14.63 15.18 -1.47
CA VAL A 202 -15.74 15.81 -0.74
C VAL A 202 -15.65 17.31 -0.87
N LYS A 203 -16.66 17.91 -1.48
CA LYS A 203 -16.83 19.36 -1.56
C LYS A 203 -17.92 19.78 -0.60
N ILE A 204 -17.63 20.69 0.30
CA ILE A 204 -18.60 21.23 1.24
C ILE A 204 -18.63 22.75 1.22
N LYS A 205 -19.83 23.30 1.43
CA LYS A 205 -20.04 24.73 1.64
C LYS A 205 -21.08 24.92 2.73
N SER A 206 -20.69 25.56 3.83
CA SER A 206 -21.51 25.77 5.01
C SER A 206 -21.35 27.18 5.55
N PRO A 207 -22.42 27.81 6.12
CA PRO A 207 -22.30 29.06 6.80
C PRO A 207 -21.69 28.98 8.21
N ILE A 208 -21.51 27.80 8.74
CA ILE A 208 -20.89 27.53 10.04
C ILE A 208 -19.77 26.46 9.89
N PRO A 209 -18.78 26.48 10.81
CA PRO A 209 -17.72 25.46 10.77
C PRO A 209 -18.27 24.08 11.08
N LEU A 210 -17.82 23.11 10.29
CA LEU A 210 -18.19 21.70 10.37
C LEU A 210 -16.95 20.83 10.52
N THR A 211 -17.07 19.73 11.24
CA THR A 211 -16.16 18.59 11.14
C THR A 211 -16.72 17.60 10.12
N ILE A 212 -15.85 17.13 9.24
CA ILE A 212 -16.16 16.16 8.19
C ILE A 212 -15.21 15.01 8.35
N ALA A 213 -15.73 13.79 8.29
CA ALA A 213 -14.93 12.58 8.36
C ALA A 213 -15.49 11.49 7.46
N LEU A 214 -14.59 10.76 6.81
CA LEU A 214 -14.90 9.51 6.14
C LEU A 214 -14.48 8.35 7.05
N LEU A 215 -15.42 7.53 7.41
CA LEU A 215 -15.24 6.41 8.34
C LEU A 215 -15.60 5.10 7.65
N PRO A 216 -14.92 3.99 7.98
CA PRO A 216 -15.47 2.67 7.67
C PRO A 216 -16.89 2.53 8.24
N SER A 217 -17.82 1.99 7.46
CA SER A 217 -19.24 1.93 7.87
C SER A 217 -19.43 1.16 9.18
N HIS A 218 -18.67 0.09 9.42
CA HIS A 218 -18.71 -0.64 10.69
C HIS A 218 -18.35 0.22 11.90
N LEU A 219 -17.44 1.19 11.73
CA LEU A 219 -17.06 2.12 12.81
C LEU A 219 -18.16 3.15 13.04
N ALA A 220 -18.81 3.62 11.98
CA ALA A 220 -19.98 4.50 12.08
C ALA A 220 -21.14 3.80 12.81
N ASP A 221 -21.37 2.51 12.54
CA ASP A 221 -22.37 1.69 13.24
C ASP A 221 -22.03 1.54 14.74
N GLN A 222 -20.76 1.33 15.08
CA GLN A 222 -20.32 1.26 16.47
C GLN A 222 -20.54 2.59 17.23
N VAL A 223 -20.39 3.73 16.57
CA VAL A 223 -20.73 5.04 17.15
C VAL A 223 -22.24 5.14 17.38
N TYR A 224 -23.03 4.71 16.42
CA TYR A 224 -24.50 4.68 16.55
C TYR A 224 -24.94 3.79 17.71
N ASP A 225 -24.36 2.62 17.86
CA ASP A 225 -24.65 1.66 18.94
C ASP A 225 -23.98 2.04 20.28
N LYS A 226 -23.26 3.17 20.32
CA LYS A 226 -22.54 3.67 21.50
C LYS A 226 -21.49 2.70 22.08
N THR A 227 -20.95 1.80 21.27
CA THR A 227 -19.86 0.92 21.65
C THR A 227 -18.49 1.60 21.47
N VAL A 228 -18.42 2.62 20.62
CA VAL A 228 -17.26 3.48 20.43
C VAL A 228 -17.71 4.93 20.52
N THR A 229 -16.92 5.80 21.15
CA THR A 229 -17.25 7.24 21.20
C THR A 229 -16.98 7.87 19.83
N LEU A 230 -17.71 8.96 19.53
CA LEU A 230 -17.49 9.72 18.30
C LEU A 230 -16.05 10.25 18.21
N THR A 231 -15.47 10.67 19.32
CA THR A 231 -14.08 11.15 19.36
C THR A 231 -13.11 10.02 18.99
N ASP A 232 -13.25 8.86 19.59
CA ASP A 232 -12.39 7.71 19.31
C ASP A 232 -12.53 7.25 17.86
N ALA A 233 -13.74 7.28 17.29
CA ALA A 233 -13.97 6.98 15.90
C ALA A 233 -13.29 7.99 14.95
N LEU A 234 -13.39 9.28 15.26
CA LEU A 234 -12.72 10.33 14.50
C LEU A 234 -11.19 10.21 14.58
N ASP A 235 -10.65 9.72 15.68
CA ASP A 235 -9.20 9.55 15.85
C ASP A 235 -8.65 8.33 15.14
N GLN A 236 -9.50 7.37 14.81
CA GLN A 236 -9.14 6.19 14.02
C GLN A 236 -9.12 6.42 12.50
N THR A 237 -9.62 7.56 12.01
CA THR A 237 -9.56 7.86 10.58
C THR A 237 -8.51 8.91 10.25
N GLY A 238 -7.73 8.64 9.19
CA GLY A 238 -6.84 9.64 8.59
C GLY A 238 -7.55 10.61 7.65
N CYS A 239 -8.82 10.35 7.32
CA CYS A 239 -9.59 11.12 6.38
C CYS A 239 -10.65 11.98 7.12
N LYS A 240 -10.20 13.05 7.74
CA LYS A 240 -11.06 14.01 8.46
C LYS A 240 -10.53 15.42 8.37
N GLU A 241 -11.46 16.38 8.39
CA GLU A 241 -11.18 17.81 8.45
C GLU A 241 -12.09 18.49 9.47
N ARG A 242 -11.57 19.48 10.20
CA ARG A 242 -12.29 20.23 11.23
C ARG A 242 -12.33 21.71 10.91
N GLY A 243 -13.35 22.41 11.38
CA GLY A 243 -13.50 23.85 11.20
C GLY A 243 -13.84 24.27 9.78
N VAL A 244 -14.36 23.38 8.96
CA VAL A 244 -14.55 23.57 7.53
C VAL A 244 -15.82 24.37 7.26
N GLN A 245 -15.72 25.47 6.51
CA GLN A 245 -16.87 26.21 5.98
C GLN A 245 -16.98 26.12 4.46
N SER A 246 -15.84 26.12 3.76
CA SER A 246 -15.79 25.94 2.31
C SER A 246 -14.50 25.23 1.95
N MET A 247 -14.60 23.99 1.52
CA MET A 247 -13.44 23.13 1.25
C MET A 247 -13.75 22.10 0.18
N ASN A 248 -12.71 21.66 -0.47
CA ASN A 248 -12.65 20.44 -1.24
C ASN A 248 -11.46 19.63 -0.70
N PHE A 249 -11.69 18.39 -0.24
CA PHE A 249 -10.64 17.51 0.23
C PHE A 249 -10.79 16.13 -0.37
N ASN A 250 -9.66 15.45 -0.58
CA ASN A 250 -9.61 14.15 -1.21
C ASN A 250 -9.07 13.12 -0.23
N CYS A 251 -9.63 11.93 -0.29
CA CYS A 251 -9.16 10.76 0.43
C CYS A 251 -9.00 9.59 -0.51
N THR A 252 -8.05 8.72 -0.21
CA THR A 252 -7.78 7.50 -0.97
C THR A 252 -8.12 6.30 -0.12
N PHE A 253 -8.80 5.33 -0.71
CA PHE A 253 -9.24 4.10 -0.05
C PHE A 253 -8.78 2.87 -0.83
N ASN A 254 -8.57 1.79 -0.10
CA ASN A 254 -8.28 0.47 -0.64
C ASN A 254 -9.46 -0.47 -0.39
N LEU A 255 -9.51 -1.59 -1.09
CA LEU A 255 -10.53 -2.62 -0.91
C LEU A 255 -10.66 -3.06 0.56
N ALA A 256 -9.53 -3.16 1.26
CA ALA A 256 -9.48 -3.53 2.68
C ALA A 256 -10.17 -2.53 3.62
N ASN A 257 -10.37 -1.28 3.19
CA ASN A 257 -11.08 -0.28 4.00
C ASN A 257 -12.59 -0.56 4.12
N GLY A 258 -13.13 -1.42 3.25
CA GLY A 258 -14.54 -1.76 3.24
C GLY A 258 -15.46 -0.58 2.91
N SER A 259 -16.74 -0.73 3.21
CA SER A 259 -17.75 0.30 2.96
C SER A 259 -17.48 1.57 3.73
N GLN A 260 -17.64 2.73 3.08
CA GLN A 260 -17.33 4.06 3.63
C GLN A 260 -18.59 4.87 3.90
N THR A 261 -18.56 5.61 4.99
CA THR A 261 -19.63 6.49 5.47
C THR A 261 -19.08 7.91 5.68
N LEU A 262 -19.76 8.90 5.12
CA LEU A 262 -19.46 10.30 5.37
C LEU A 262 -20.25 10.78 6.61
N LEU A 263 -19.51 11.28 7.59
CA LEU A 263 -20.04 11.91 8.79
C LEU A 263 -19.80 13.41 8.72
N ILE A 264 -20.83 14.20 8.98
CA ILE A 264 -20.75 15.66 9.05
C ILE A 264 -21.40 16.14 10.34
N LEU A 265 -20.70 16.95 11.10
CA LEU A 265 -21.20 17.50 12.36
C LEU A 265 -20.78 18.98 12.54
N PRO A 266 -21.59 19.84 13.20
CA PRO A 266 -21.19 21.20 13.51
C PRO A 266 -20.15 21.22 14.62
N ASP A 267 -19.14 22.10 14.49
CA ASP A 267 -18.09 22.29 15.49
C ASP A 267 -18.50 23.29 16.59
N ILE A 268 -19.58 24.01 16.37
CA ILE A 268 -20.08 25.04 17.29
C ILE A 268 -21.57 24.86 17.54
N ASN A 269 -22.02 25.34 18.69
CA ASN A 269 -23.43 25.52 18.94
C ASN A 269 -23.95 26.71 18.13
N PHE A 270 -25.07 26.55 17.48
CA PHE A 270 -25.69 27.59 16.65
C PHE A 270 -27.20 27.66 16.87
N SER A 271 -27.79 28.75 16.46
CA SER A 271 -29.23 28.96 16.47
C SER A 271 -29.77 29.29 15.08
N GLY A 272 -31.04 29.01 14.85
CA GLY A 272 -31.74 29.26 13.59
C GLY A 272 -31.37 28.20 12.51
N HIS A 273 -32.07 28.31 11.39
CA HIS A 273 -31.89 27.43 10.25
C HIS A 273 -30.62 27.73 9.48
N LYS A 274 -29.73 26.77 9.34
CA LYS A 274 -28.53 26.87 8.54
C LYS A 274 -28.54 25.77 7.50
N LYS A 275 -28.22 26.09 6.25
CA LYS A 275 -28.14 25.11 5.17
C LYS A 275 -26.71 24.97 4.71
N ALA A 276 -26.29 23.74 4.55
CA ALA A 276 -25.01 23.37 3.94
C ALA A 276 -25.23 22.58 2.64
N ASN A 277 -24.29 22.72 1.73
CA ASN A 277 -24.22 21.90 0.52
C ASN A 277 -23.08 20.90 0.68
N VAL A 278 -23.35 19.67 0.32
CA VAL A 278 -22.36 18.60 0.24
C VAL A 278 -22.42 17.95 -1.14
N GLU A 279 -21.26 17.81 -1.76
CA GLU A 279 -21.09 17.07 -3.00
C GLU A 279 -19.95 16.06 -2.79
N VAL A 280 -20.19 14.83 -3.19
CA VAL A 280 -19.17 13.76 -3.13
C VAL A 280 -19.03 13.18 -4.51
N GLU A 281 -17.79 13.10 -4.96
CA GLU A 281 -17.40 12.46 -6.21
C GLU A 281 -16.39 11.34 -5.90
N THR A 282 -16.41 10.29 -6.67
CA THR A 282 -15.42 9.21 -6.60
C THR A 282 -14.92 8.87 -7.99
N VAL A 283 -13.68 8.43 -8.05
CA VAL A 283 -13.09 7.86 -9.26
C VAL A 283 -13.68 6.47 -9.46
N LYS A 284 -14.25 6.21 -10.62
CA LYS A 284 -14.76 4.89 -11.01
C LYS A 284 -14.17 4.47 -12.33
N CYS A 285 -13.83 3.21 -12.41
CA CYS A 285 -13.49 2.59 -13.68
C CYS A 285 -14.70 2.61 -14.60
N VAL A 286 -14.50 2.98 -15.87
CA VAL A 286 -15.54 3.05 -16.90
C VAL A 286 -15.27 2.13 -18.10
N GLU A 287 -14.01 1.86 -18.42
CA GLU A 287 -13.60 0.95 -19.48
C GLU A 287 -12.48 0.03 -19.01
N HIS A 288 -12.45 -1.18 -19.51
CA HIS A 288 -11.44 -2.20 -19.20
C HIS A 288 -11.30 -2.52 -17.71
N CYS A 289 -12.40 -2.48 -16.98
CA CYS A 289 -12.41 -2.66 -15.52
C CYS A 289 -12.08 -4.09 -15.08
N ASP A 290 -12.22 -5.06 -15.95
CA ASP A 290 -11.75 -6.43 -15.80
C ASP A 290 -10.23 -6.55 -15.69
N LEU A 291 -9.51 -5.47 -16.09
CA LEU A 291 -8.06 -5.40 -16.09
C LEU A 291 -7.48 -4.64 -14.87
N LEU A 292 -8.28 -4.39 -13.83
CA LEU A 292 -7.85 -3.66 -12.63
C LEU A 292 -6.71 -4.35 -11.87
N SER A 293 -6.66 -5.67 -11.93
CA SER A 293 -5.57 -6.43 -11.32
C SER A 293 -4.63 -6.96 -12.40
N PRO A 294 -3.32 -6.66 -12.34
CA PRO A 294 -2.37 -7.31 -13.23
C PRO A 294 -2.35 -8.82 -12.93
N PRO A 295 -2.09 -9.68 -13.93
CA PRO A 295 -1.86 -11.08 -13.68
C PRO A 295 -0.66 -11.23 -12.74
N ASN A 296 -0.75 -12.18 -11.81
CA ASN A 296 0.38 -12.49 -10.93
C ASN A 296 1.56 -13.00 -11.76
N PRO A 297 2.79 -12.57 -11.45
CA PRO A 297 4.00 -13.05 -12.09
C PRO A 297 4.29 -14.51 -11.77
#